data_d1417d2d5a8f885e90f09a997a29e1a2
#
_entry.id   d1417d2d5a8f885e90f09a997a29e1a2
#
_cell.length_a   1.000
_cell.length_b   1.000
_cell.length_c   1.000
_cell.angle_alpha   90.00
_cell.angle_beta   90.00
_cell.angle_gamma   90.00
#
_symmetry.space_group_name_H-M   'P 1'
#
loop_
_entity.id
_entity.type
_entity.pdbx_description
1 polymer ?
#
loop_
_entity_poly.entity_id
_entity_poly.type
_entity_poly.pdbx_seq_one_letter_code
_entity_poly.pdbx_strand_id
1 'polypeptide(L)'
;MNLKKIPKLKIGNLKAKIPIIQGGMAVGISLSGLASAVADAGGIGVIGTAGIGMLEHDAAKNITEANKRALRKVIRKSKEMTRGIIGVNIMVALSDFYDMVKITVEEKADLVFMGAGLPLRGLGMLVPNKLKKIKTKVVPIVSSSRAAKIIFQYWKKKL
;
A
#
# COMPACT_ATOMS: atom_id res chain seq x y z
N MET A 1 -21.75 -15.66 -14.10
CA MET A 1 -20.35 -16.12 -13.91
C MET A 1 -20.26 -16.92 -12.61
N ASN A 2 -19.81 -18.17 -12.66
CA ASN A 2 -19.75 -19.03 -11.45
C ASN A 2 -18.48 -18.71 -10.65
N LEU A 3 -18.59 -17.82 -9.65
CA LEU A 3 -17.47 -17.36 -8.79
C LEU A 3 -16.78 -18.51 -8.02
N LYS A 4 -17.43 -19.68 -7.89
CA LYS A 4 -16.85 -20.85 -7.20
C LYS A 4 -15.65 -21.45 -7.93
N LYS A 5 -15.44 -21.15 -9.23
CA LYS A 5 -14.33 -21.65 -10.03
C LYS A 5 -13.11 -20.70 -10.07
N ILE A 6 -13.22 -19.49 -9.51
CA ILE A 6 -12.11 -18.52 -9.52
C ILE A 6 -11.19 -18.85 -8.33
N PRO A 7 -9.87 -19.03 -8.56
CA PRO A 7 -8.93 -19.31 -7.48
C PRO A 7 -8.81 -18.08 -6.56
N LYS A 8 -8.72 -18.30 -5.26
CA LYS A 8 -8.48 -17.24 -4.28
C LYS A 8 -7.05 -16.72 -4.41
N LEU A 9 -6.87 -15.40 -4.30
CA LEU A 9 -5.54 -14.80 -4.24
C LEU A 9 -4.99 -14.90 -2.81
N LYS A 10 -3.81 -15.51 -2.67
CA LYS A 10 -3.12 -15.63 -1.38
C LYS A 10 -1.82 -14.82 -1.39
N ILE A 11 -1.67 -13.90 -0.43
CA ILE A 11 -0.44 -13.11 -0.20
C ILE A 11 -0.03 -13.32 1.27
N GLY A 12 0.95 -14.18 1.50
CA GLY A 12 1.29 -14.62 2.85
C GLY A 12 0.09 -15.31 3.53
N ASN A 13 -0.36 -14.78 4.66
CA ASN A 13 -1.53 -15.25 5.39
C ASN A 13 -2.85 -14.57 4.95
N LEU A 14 -2.79 -13.55 4.10
CA LEU A 14 -3.97 -12.87 3.56
C LEU A 14 -4.59 -13.70 2.43
N LYS A 15 -5.92 -13.73 2.38
CA LYS A 15 -6.71 -14.44 1.35
C LYS A 15 -7.82 -13.55 0.83
N ALA A 16 -7.66 -13.01 -0.38
CA ALA A 16 -8.75 -12.33 -1.07
C ALA A 16 -9.69 -13.37 -1.71
N LYS A 17 -11.00 -13.18 -1.53
CA LYS A 17 -12.02 -14.08 -2.09
C LYS A 17 -12.03 -14.03 -3.61
N ILE A 18 -11.84 -12.84 -4.16
CA ILE A 18 -11.73 -12.54 -5.59
C ILE A 18 -10.30 -12.11 -5.88
N PRO A 19 -9.60 -12.69 -6.88
CA PRO A 19 -8.20 -12.37 -7.18
C PRO A 19 -8.07 -11.06 -7.97
N ILE A 20 -8.64 -10.00 -7.44
CA ILE A 20 -8.59 -8.65 -8.01
C ILE A 20 -7.94 -7.72 -7.02
N ILE A 21 -6.95 -6.98 -7.50
CA ILE A 21 -6.29 -5.90 -6.75
C ILE A 21 -6.65 -4.60 -7.46
N GLN A 22 -7.26 -3.67 -6.73
CA GLN A 22 -7.53 -2.33 -7.25
C GLN A 22 -6.23 -1.60 -7.55
N GLY A 23 -6.15 -0.88 -8.66
CA GLY A 23 -5.07 0.06 -8.92
C GLY A 23 -5.16 1.27 -7.97
N GLY A 24 -4.03 1.65 -7.36
CA GLY A 24 -3.94 2.86 -6.53
C GLY A 24 -3.90 4.11 -7.39
N MET A 25 -5.04 4.75 -7.63
CA MET A 25 -5.15 6.00 -8.38
C MET A 25 -4.88 7.20 -7.46
N ALA A 26 -3.98 8.07 -7.91
CA ALA A 26 -3.51 9.26 -7.20
C ALA A 26 -4.56 10.39 -7.08
N VAL A 27 -4.14 11.51 -6.54
CA VAL A 27 -4.88 12.79 -6.47
C VAL A 27 -6.33 12.68 -5.96
N GLY A 28 -6.51 11.94 -4.89
CA GLY A 28 -7.80 11.86 -4.21
C GLY A 28 -8.82 10.90 -4.82
N ILE A 29 -8.46 10.07 -5.82
CA ILE A 29 -9.40 9.12 -6.43
C ILE A 29 -9.51 7.84 -5.58
N SER A 30 -8.40 7.16 -5.33
CA SER A 30 -8.40 5.93 -4.50
C SER A 30 -8.29 6.27 -3.02
N LEU A 31 -9.38 6.69 -2.43
CA LEU A 31 -9.52 6.97 -0.99
C LEU A 31 -10.32 5.87 -0.28
N SER A 32 -10.69 6.14 0.96
CA SER A 32 -11.38 5.18 1.84
C SER A 32 -12.65 4.59 1.23
N GLY A 33 -13.48 5.39 0.57
CA GLY A 33 -14.75 4.93 -0.01
C GLY A 33 -14.53 3.85 -1.06
N LEU A 34 -13.72 4.12 -2.08
CA LEU A 34 -13.45 3.17 -3.16
C LEU A 34 -12.69 1.94 -2.65
N ALA A 35 -11.64 2.15 -1.84
CA ALA A 35 -10.86 1.04 -1.32
C ALA A 35 -11.72 0.09 -0.46
N SER A 36 -12.58 0.63 0.40
CA SER A 36 -13.46 -0.19 1.24
C SER A 36 -14.49 -0.95 0.43
N ALA A 37 -15.10 -0.31 -0.59
CA ALA A 37 -16.09 -0.98 -1.45
C ALA A 37 -15.47 -2.18 -2.21
N VAL A 38 -14.25 -2.02 -2.72
CA VAL A 38 -13.52 -3.13 -3.38
C VAL A 38 -13.19 -4.24 -2.40
N ALA A 39 -12.77 -3.89 -1.19
CA ALA A 39 -12.44 -4.85 -0.13
C ALA A 39 -13.68 -5.64 0.31
N ASP A 40 -14.84 -5.00 0.46
CA ASP A 40 -16.12 -5.63 0.81
C ASP A 40 -16.63 -6.54 -0.31
N ALA A 41 -16.38 -6.18 -1.57
CA ALA A 41 -16.66 -7.06 -2.70
C ALA A 41 -15.78 -8.32 -2.73
N GLY A 42 -14.77 -8.42 -1.86
CA GLY A 42 -13.88 -9.58 -1.69
C GLY A 42 -12.56 -9.49 -2.46
N GLY A 43 -12.28 -8.37 -3.10
CA GLY A 43 -10.99 -8.03 -3.69
C GLY A 43 -10.01 -7.45 -2.67
N ILE A 44 -8.97 -6.79 -3.16
CA ILE A 44 -8.04 -5.99 -2.36
C ILE A 44 -8.25 -4.52 -2.70
N GLY A 45 -8.77 -3.74 -1.75
CA GLY A 45 -8.92 -2.30 -1.89
C GLY A 45 -7.58 -1.60 -1.68
N VAL A 46 -7.28 -0.58 -2.50
CA VAL A 46 -5.98 0.08 -2.46
C VAL A 46 -6.11 1.59 -2.41
N ILE A 47 -5.50 2.20 -1.42
CA ILE A 47 -5.40 3.64 -1.23
C ILE A 47 -4.21 4.17 -2.03
N GLY A 48 -4.39 5.22 -2.84
CA GLY A 48 -3.30 5.89 -3.57
C GLY A 48 -2.73 7.06 -2.78
N THR A 49 -1.40 7.11 -2.58
CA THR A 49 -0.78 8.16 -1.74
C THR A 49 -0.33 9.40 -2.48
N ALA A 50 -0.01 9.34 -3.78
CA ALA A 50 0.49 10.50 -4.51
C ALA A 50 -0.57 11.62 -4.53
N GLY A 51 -0.22 12.76 -3.94
CA GLY A 51 -1.12 13.91 -3.81
C GLY A 51 -2.30 13.70 -2.85
N ILE A 52 -2.24 12.75 -1.94
CA ILE A 52 -3.34 12.42 -1.02
C ILE A 52 -3.71 13.61 -0.11
N GLY A 53 -2.75 14.47 0.22
CA GLY A 53 -2.94 15.64 1.06
C GLY A 53 -3.33 16.91 0.29
N MET A 54 -3.48 16.87 -1.03
CA MET A 54 -3.78 18.07 -1.84
C MET A 54 -5.11 18.74 -1.47
N LEU A 55 -6.04 18.01 -0.89
CA LEU A 55 -7.35 18.53 -0.44
C LEU A 55 -7.32 19.04 1.00
N GLU A 56 -6.21 18.91 1.73
CA GLU A 56 -6.06 19.48 3.06
C GLU A 56 -5.90 21.01 2.96
N HIS A 57 -6.51 21.75 3.88
CA HIS A 57 -6.60 23.22 3.87
C HIS A 57 -5.23 23.93 3.86
N ASP A 58 -4.20 23.28 4.39
CA ASP A 58 -2.83 23.79 4.51
C ASP A 58 -1.84 23.12 3.55
N ALA A 59 -2.33 22.38 2.57
CA ALA A 59 -1.49 21.65 1.59
C ALA A 59 -0.49 22.55 0.87
N ALA A 60 -0.89 23.79 0.52
CA ALA A 60 -0.02 24.77 -0.12
C ALA A 60 1.15 25.23 0.77
N LYS A 61 1.02 25.15 2.09
CA LYS A 61 2.07 25.55 3.03
C LYS A 61 3.06 24.41 3.30
N ASN A 62 2.56 23.19 3.44
CA ASN A 62 3.39 22.01 3.72
C ASN A 62 2.73 20.73 3.23
N ILE A 63 2.92 20.42 1.96
CA ILE A 63 2.32 19.25 1.32
C ILE A 63 2.77 17.93 1.97
N THR A 64 4.00 17.84 2.48
CA THR A 64 4.50 16.63 3.13
C THR A 64 3.72 16.31 4.40
N GLU A 65 3.51 17.30 5.27
CA GLU A 65 2.72 17.09 6.49
C GLU A 65 1.23 16.87 6.17
N ALA A 66 0.70 17.56 5.16
CA ALA A 66 -0.66 17.32 4.68
C ALA A 66 -0.84 15.87 4.19
N ASN A 67 0.11 15.35 3.39
CA ASN A 67 0.10 13.96 2.93
C ASN A 67 0.12 12.97 4.12
N LYS A 68 0.96 13.21 5.12
CA LYS A 68 1.07 12.36 6.32
C LYS A 68 -0.25 12.28 7.09
N ARG A 69 -0.88 13.41 7.33
CA ARG A 69 -2.16 13.49 8.05
C ARG A 69 -3.27 12.83 7.24
N ALA A 70 -3.37 13.17 5.96
CA ALA A 70 -4.38 12.61 5.06
C ALA A 70 -4.29 11.10 4.98
N LEU A 71 -3.07 10.54 4.82
CA LEU A 71 -2.89 9.08 4.76
C LEU A 71 -3.36 8.39 6.04
N ARG A 72 -2.99 8.90 7.22
CA ARG A 72 -3.46 8.35 8.51
C ARG A 72 -4.99 8.34 8.59
N LYS A 73 -5.61 9.47 8.27
CA LYS A 73 -7.07 9.63 8.25
C LYS A 73 -7.75 8.64 7.32
N VAL A 74 -7.23 8.51 6.10
CA VAL A 74 -7.81 7.62 5.07
C VAL A 74 -7.67 6.16 5.44
N ILE A 75 -6.50 5.72 5.97
CA ILE A 75 -6.32 4.32 6.42
C ILE A 75 -7.28 4.01 7.57
N ARG A 76 -7.35 4.86 8.61
CA ARG A 76 -8.25 4.66 9.74
C ARG A 76 -9.70 4.57 9.30
N LYS A 77 -10.14 5.52 8.47
CA LYS A 77 -11.50 5.52 7.93
C LYS A 77 -11.80 4.27 7.10
N SER A 78 -10.86 3.80 6.29
CA SER A 78 -11.04 2.54 5.54
C SER A 78 -11.26 1.36 6.49
N LYS A 79 -10.50 1.28 7.58
CA LYS A 79 -10.61 0.19 8.57
C LYS A 79 -11.89 0.25 9.42
N GLU A 80 -12.48 1.41 9.54
CA GLU A 80 -13.82 1.58 10.14
C GLU A 80 -14.92 1.09 9.20
N MET A 81 -14.74 1.34 7.89
CA MET A 81 -15.73 1.04 6.86
C MET A 81 -15.75 -0.44 6.44
N THR A 82 -14.61 -1.16 6.52
CA THR A 82 -14.52 -2.55 6.04
C THR A 82 -13.69 -3.44 6.96
N ARG A 83 -13.97 -4.75 6.91
CA ARG A 83 -13.11 -5.82 7.45
C ARG A 83 -12.33 -6.55 6.34
N GLY A 84 -12.45 -6.10 5.11
CA GLY A 84 -11.72 -6.63 3.96
C GLY A 84 -10.24 -6.21 3.95
N ILE A 85 -9.52 -6.61 2.92
CA ILE A 85 -8.07 -6.37 2.80
C ILE A 85 -7.84 -4.97 2.22
N ILE A 86 -7.11 -4.13 2.95
CA ILE A 86 -6.74 -2.78 2.55
C ILE A 86 -5.23 -2.68 2.33
N GLY A 87 -4.85 -2.28 1.11
CA GLY A 87 -3.49 -1.94 0.75
C GLY A 87 -3.29 -0.44 0.54
N VAL A 88 -2.03 -0.03 0.51
CA VAL A 88 -1.62 1.35 0.21
C VAL A 88 -0.61 1.33 -0.93
N ASN A 89 -0.85 2.09 -1.98
CA ASN A 89 0.07 2.22 -3.12
C ASN A 89 0.95 3.46 -2.96
N ILE A 90 2.26 3.26 -2.99
CA ILE A 90 3.27 4.30 -2.75
C ILE A 90 4.26 4.32 -3.91
N MET A 91 4.53 5.50 -4.44
CA MET A 91 5.51 5.70 -5.50
C MET A 91 6.92 5.87 -4.89
N VAL A 92 7.85 4.98 -5.26
CA VAL A 92 9.24 4.99 -4.76
C VAL A 92 9.98 6.28 -5.11
N ALA A 93 9.64 6.90 -6.23
CA ALA A 93 10.29 8.11 -6.73
C ALA A 93 9.91 9.39 -5.97
N LEU A 94 8.89 9.37 -5.10
CA LEU A 94 8.47 10.55 -4.36
C LEU A 94 9.34 10.80 -3.13
N SER A 95 9.54 12.07 -2.80
CA SER A 95 10.39 12.51 -1.68
C SER A 95 9.88 12.05 -0.31
N ASP A 96 8.55 11.91 -0.17
CA ASP A 96 7.88 11.47 1.06
C ASP A 96 7.68 9.93 1.16
N PHE A 97 8.30 9.17 0.25
CA PHE A 97 8.18 7.71 0.18
C PHE A 97 8.33 7.01 1.54
N TYR A 98 9.39 7.35 2.28
CA TYR A 98 9.68 6.70 3.58
C TYR A 98 8.63 7.02 4.63
N ASP A 99 8.18 8.26 4.68
CA ASP A 99 7.13 8.70 5.60
C ASP A 99 5.81 7.97 5.30
N MET A 100 5.45 7.85 4.02
CA MET A 100 4.26 7.12 3.60
C MET A 100 4.32 5.63 3.98
N VAL A 101 5.46 4.98 3.76
CA VAL A 101 5.64 3.57 4.16
C VAL A 101 5.58 3.42 5.69
N LYS A 102 6.24 4.30 6.44
CA LYS A 102 6.22 4.31 7.90
C LYS A 102 4.78 4.42 8.42
N ILE A 103 4.02 5.38 7.93
CA ILE A 103 2.62 5.57 8.30
C ILE A 103 1.77 4.35 7.96
N THR A 104 1.95 3.78 6.78
CA THR A 104 1.23 2.57 6.33
C THR A 104 1.41 1.42 7.31
N VAL A 105 2.63 1.24 7.82
CA VAL A 105 2.97 0.21 8.81
C VAL A 105 2.43 0.56 10.20
N GLU A 106 2.58 1.81 10.64
CA GLU A 106 2.07 2.28 11.94
C GLU A 106 0.55 2.15 12.04
N GLU A 107 -0.17 2.52 10.98
CA GLU A 107 -1.62 2.39 10.90
C GLU A 107 -2.07 0.95 10.55
N LYS A 108 -1.11 0.00 10.44
CA LYS A 108 -1.35 -1.45 10.25
C LYS A 108 -2.22 -1.75 9.02
N ALA A 109 -1.99 -1.07 7.89
CA ALA A 109 -2.58 -1.51 6.63
C ALA A 109 -2.10 -2.93 6.30
N ASP A 110 -2.91 -3.72 5.59
CA ASP A 110 -2.60 -5.13 5.32
C ASP A 110 -1.45 -5.28 4.33
N LEU A 111 -1.39 -4.39 3.34
CA LEU A 111 -0.43 -4.42 2.24
C LEU A 111 0.16 -3.03 1.97
N VAL A 112 1.41 -2.99 1.53
CA VAL A 112 2.00 -1.83 0.88
C VAL A 112 2.48 -2.24 -0.51
N PHE A 113 1.96 -1.57 -1.54
CA PHE A 113 2.38 -1.71 -2.93
C PHE A 113 3.39 -0.62 -3.24
N MET A 114 4.55 -0.99 -3.75
CA MET A 114 5.65 -0.08 -4.07
C MET A 114 5.93 -0.08 -5.56
N GLY A 115 5.62 1.00 -6.24
CA GLY A 115 5.79 1.18 -7.69
C GLY A 115 6.58 2.43 -8.06
N ALA A 116 6.69 2.71 -9.34
CA ALA A 116 7.40 3.88 -9.88
C ALA A 116 8.86 3.96 -9.39
N GLY A 117 9.58 2.85 -9.44
CA GLY A 117 10.98 2.71 -9.07
C GLY A 117 11.30 1.36 -8.46
N LEU A 118 12.58 1.14 -8.13
CA LEU A 118 13.04 -0.09 -7.49
C LEU A 118 13.15 0.16 -5.98
N PRO A 119 12.34 -0.48 -5.12
CA PRO A 119 12.39 -0.31 -3.67
C PRO A 119 13.58 -1.05 -3.05
N LEU A 120 14.80 -0.69 -3.46
CA LEU A 120 16.03 -1.32 -2.98
C LEU A 120 16.44 -0.77 -1.62
N ARG A 121 16.26 0.54 -1.40
CA ARG A 121 16.56 1.19 -0.12
C ARG A 121 15.26 1.40 0.66
N GLY A 122 15.31 1.34 1.97
CA GLY A 122 14.21 1.79 2.81
C GLY A 122 13.47 0.73 3.59
N LEU A 123 13.35 -0.51 3.13
CA LEU A 123 12.77 -1.55 3.97
C LEU A 123 13.67 -1.85 5.19
N GLY A 124 15.01 -1.88 4.98
CA GLY A 124 15.98 -2.02 6.08
C GLY A 124 16.09 -0.80 6.99
N MET A 125 15.87 0.42 6.47
CA MET A 125 15.81 1.65 7.27
C MET A 125 14.53 1.75 8.09
N LEU A 126 13.43 1.20 7.57
CA LEU A 126 12.16 1.22 8.28
C LEU A 126 12.17 0.32 9.49
N VAL A 127 12.94 -0.79 9.47
CA VAL A 127 12.93 -1.74 10.59
C VAL A 127 14.11 -2.71 10.58
N PRO A 128 15.35 -2.30 10.95
CA PRO A 128 16.50 -3.22 10.96
C PRO A 128 16.27 -4.51 11.79
N ASN A 129 15.45 -4.43 12.87
CA ASN A 129 15.21 -5.56 13.78
C ASN A 129 13.72 -5.91 13.99
N LYS A 130 12.79 -5.33 13.22
CA LYS A 130 11.35 -5.48 13.46
C LYS A 130 10.54 -6.04 12.30
N LEU A 131 11.13 -6.31 11.13
CA LEU A 131 10.39 -6.83 9.96
C LEU A 131 9.63 -8.13 10.27
N LYS A 132 10.19 -8.99 11.12
CA LYS A 132 9.50 -10.22 11.58
C LYS A 132 8.23 -9.93 12.42
N LYS A 133 8.10 -8.72 12.99
CA LYS A 133 6.94 -8.31 13.82
C LYS A 133 5.91 -7.47 13.06
N ILE A 134 6.22 -7.04 11.82
CA ILE A 134 5.32 -6.22 11.02
C ILE A 134 4.26 -7.10 10.36
N LYS A 135 2.99 -6.75 10.56
CA LYS A 135 1.85 -7.47 9.94
C LYS A 135 1.66 -7.09 8.47
N THR A 136 1.97 -5.85 8.08
CA THR A 136 1.85 -5.32 6.72
C THR A 136 2.75 -6.10 5.75
N LYS A 137 2.18 -6.63 4.67
CA LYS A 137 2.94 -7.33 3.62
C LYS A 137 3.44 -6.34 2.57
N VAL A 138 4.65 -6.55 2.09
CA VAL A 138 5.28 -5.69 1.08
C VAL A 138 5.18 -6.33 -0.28
N VAL A 139 4.68 -5.57 -1.25
CA VAL A 139 4.45 -6.02 -2.63
C VAL A 139 5.09 -5.04 -3.61
N PRO A 140 6.20 -5.40 -4.27
CA PRO A 140 6.77 -4.55 -5.31
C PRO A 140 5.94 -4.64 -6.59
N ILE A 141 5.73 -3.51 -7.25
CA ILE A 141 5.16 -3.46 -8.60
C ILE A 141 6.33 -3.44 -9.58
N VAL A 142 6.36 -4.40 -10.49
CA VAL A 142 7.47 -4.59 -11.43
C VAL A 142 6.97 -4.66 -12.86
N SER A 143 7.75 -4.12 -13.79
CA SER A 143 7.48 -4.16 -15.23
C SER A 143 8.23 -5.28 -15.96
N SER A 144 9.12 -6.00 -15.28
CA SER A 144 9.91 -7.07 -15.89
C SER A 144 10.37 -8.11 -14.88
N SER A 145 10.64 -9.31 -15.36
CA SER A 145 11.25 -10.38 -14.54
C SER A 145 12.63 -10.01 -14.02
N ARG A 146 13.39 -9.20 -14.77
CA ARG A 146 14.70 -8.69 -14.37
C ARG A 146 14.57 -7.79 -13.14
N ALA A 147 13.62 -6.84 -13.14
CA ALA A 147 13.35 -5.97 -11.99
C ALA A 147 12.95 -6.78 -10.74
N ALA A 148 12.07 -7.76 -10.90
CA ALA A 148 11.69 -8.65 -9.81
C ALA A 148 12.89 -9.39 -9.22
N LYS A 149 13.76 -10.00 -10.06
CA LYS A 149 14.98 -10.69 -9.61
C LYS A 149 15.90 -9.76 -8.82
N ILE A 150 16.15 -8.53 -9.30
CA ILE A 150 17.00 -7.54 -8.63
C ILE A 150 16.44 -7.22 -7.23
N ILE A 151 15.14 -6.92 -7.14
CA ILE A 151 14.50 -6.56 -5.87
C ILE A 151 14.60 -7.71 -4.87
N PHE A 152 14.20 -8.92 -5.26
CA PHE A 152 14.19 -10.07 -4.34
C PHE A 152 15.59 -10.51 -3.95
N GLN A 153 16.60 -10.46 -4.84
CA GLN A 153 17.98 -10.72 -4.50
C GLN A 153 18.52 -9.70 -3.49
N TYR A 154 18.19 -8.42 -3.67
CA TYR A 154 18.59 -7.38 -2.74
C TYR A 154 17.94 -7.56 -1.37
N TRP A 155 16.64 -7.80 -1.33
CA TRP A 155 15.92 -8.02 -0.08
C TRP A 155 16.42 -9.26 0.67
N LYS A 156 16.69 -10.37 -0.03
CA LYS A 156 17.24 -11.59 0.58
C LYS A 156 18.58 -11.36 1.27
N LYS A 157 19.39 -10.41 0.78
CA LYS A 157 20.70 -10.08 1.38
C LYS A 157 20.61 -9.10 2.56
N LYS A 158 19.55 -8.30 2.63
CA LYS A 158 19.43 -7.18 3.58
C LYS A 158 18.36 -7.37 4.65
N LEU A 159 17.45 -8.30 4.46
CA LEU A 159 16.35 -8.64 5.35
C LEU A 159 16.50 -10.06 5.92
#